data_ebfdfd5e842bda23a2c34ccf7a17a6da
#
_entry.id   ebfdfd5e842bda23a2c34ccf7a17a6da
#
_cell.length_a   1.000
_cell.length_b   1.000
_cell.length_c   1.000
_cell.angle_alpha   90.00
_cell.angle_beta   90.00
_cell.angle_gamma   90.00
#
_symmetry.space_group_name_H-M   'P 1'
#
loop_
_entity.id
_entity.type
_entity.pdbx_description
1 polymer ?
#
loop_
_entity_poly.entity_id
_entity_poly.type
_entity_poly.pdbx_seq_one_letter_code
_entity_poly.pdbx_strand_id
1 'polypeptide(L)'
;MISDINKIKMEKYILNVLKEAEKDFDNLKLTPYDYEAFLYLCMIAIQIGYRKDKWDQIGYRICYEIKQNIENYHYYKQNIGMLSGFGYTCFAVECYSKSSGRLKNFSKSLHKLLLEELKRMAISQQYGYSNVRSGDF
;
A
#
# COMPACT_ATOMS: atom_id res chain seq x y z
N MET A 1 16.11 -15.72 20.92
CA MET A 1 15.99 -14.41 21.57
C MET A 1 17.04 -13.47 21.00
N ILE A 2 16.63 -12.29 20.55
CA ILE A 2 17.54 -11.29 19.98
C ILE A 2 18.30 -10.65 21.14
N SER A 3 19.64 -10.59 21.06
CA SER A 3 20.43 -9.91 22.09
C SER A 3 20.14 -8.41 22.09
N ASP A 4 20.37 -7.74 23.24
CA ASP A 4 20.15 -6.29 23.37
C ASP A 4 20.99 -5.50 22.36
N ILE A 5 22.21 -5.99 22.05
CA ILE A 5 23.09 -5.35 21.06
C ILE A 5 22.45 -5.41 19.67
N ASN A 6 21.90 -6.57 19.29
CA ASN A 6 21.24 -6.73 17.98
C ASN A 6 19.96 -5.92 17.89
N LYS A 7 19.22 -5.81 18.97
CA LYS A 7 18.03 -4.96 19.03
C LYS A 7 18.39 -3.50 18.80
N ILE A 8 19.44 -2.99 19.47
CA ILE A 8 19.91 -1.61 19.28
C ILE A 8 20.35 -1.36 17.84
N LYS A 9 21.07 -2.31 17.23
CA LYS A 9 21.50 -2.18 15.83
C LYS A 9 20.30 -2.15 14.88
N MET A 10 19.30 -2.98 15.12
CA MET A 10 18.08 -3.01 14.32
C MET A 10 17.30 -1.69 14.42
N GLU A 11 17.16 -1.16 15.62
CA GLU A 11 16.50 0.15 15.85
C GLU A 11 17.21 1.27 15.11
N LYS A 12 18.55 1.31 15.17
CA LYS A 12 19.35 2.29 14.43
C LYS A 12 19.15 2.15 12.92
N TYR A 13 19.11 0.95 12.41
CA TYR A 13 18.90 0.68 10.99
C TYR A 13 17.53 1.23 10.55
N ILE A 14 16.47 0.92 11.30
CA ILE A 14 15.12 1.40 11.01
C ILE A 14 15.06 2.93 11.01
N LEU A 15 15.66 3.58 12.01
CA LEU A 15 15.69 5.04 12.10
C LEU A 15 16.44 5.65 10.92
N ASN A 16 17.53 5.04 10.47
CA ASN A 16 18.27 5.53 9.31
C ASN A 16 17.44 5.42 8.03
N VAL A 17 16.72 4.32 7.84
CA VAL A 17 15.81 4.13 6.70
C VAL A 17 14.74 5.23 6.71
N LEU A 18 14.13 5.47 7.87
CA LEU A 18 13.10 6.51 7.98
C LEU A 18 13.64 7.91 7.67
N LYS A 19 14.84 8.23 8.15
CA LYS A 19 15.48 9.51 7.87
C LYS A 19 15.75 9.72 6.38
N GLU A 20 16.27 8.71 5.71
CA GLU A 20 16.50 8.77 4.27
C GLU A 20 15.21 8.90 3.47
N ALA A 21 14.17 8.17 3.87
CA ALA A 21 12.86 8.26 3.25
C ALA A 21 12.25 9.66 3.42
N GLU A 22 12.41 10.30 4.59
CA GLU A 22 11.97 11.68 4.80
C GLU A 22 12.63 12.66 3.81
N LYS A 23 13.93 12.49 3.57
CA LYS A 23 14.65 13.33 2.61
C LYS A 23 14.07 13.18 1.21
N ASP A 24 13.79 11.96 0.79
CA ASP A 24 13.21 11.70 -0.53
C ASP A 24 11.81 12.33 -0.64
N PHE A 25 11.02 12.24 0.38
CA PHE A 25 9.70 12.87 0.41
C PHE A 25 9.81 14.39 0.36
N ASP A 26 10.68 15.00 1.18
CA ASP A 26 10.86 16.45 1.25
C ASP A 26 11.40 17.01 -0.07
N ASN A 27 12.20 16.23 -0.81
CA ASN A 27 12.76 16.61 -2.09
C ASN A 27 11.87 16.26 -3.29
N LEU A 28 10.62 15.83 -3.04
CA LEU A 28 9.62 15.49 -4.06
C LEU A 28 10.12 14.41 -5.03
N LYS A 29 10.88 13.44 -4.53
CA LYS A 29 11.43 12.35 -5.33
C LYS A 29 10.53 11.11 -5.38
N LEU A 30 9.36 11.15 -4.74
CA LEU A 30 8.43 10.03 -4.74
C LEU A 30 7.74 9.89 -6.08
N THR A 31 7.70 8.66 -6.56
CA THR A 31 6.88 8.25 -7.70
C THR A 31 5.73 7.35 -7.20
N PRO A 32 4.70 7.10 -8.02
CA PRO A 32 3.64 6.17 -7.62
C PRO A 32 4.13 4.78 -7.23
N TYR A 33 5.29 4.34 -7.74
CA TYR A 33 5.88 3.05 -7.36
C TYR A 33 6.35 3.00 -5.91
N ASP A 34 6.56 4.17 -5.28
CA ASP A 34 7.05 4.27 -3.92
C ASP A 34 5.94 4.37 -2.87
N TYR A 35 4.69 4.56 -3.28
CA TYR A 35 3.58 4.89 -2.38
C TYR A 35 3.35 3.82 -1.33
N GLU A 36 3.27 2.57 -1.72
CA GLU A 36 2.98 1.48 -0.80
C GLU A 36 4.12 1.30 0.21
N ALA A 37 5.36 1.36 -0.25
CA ALA A 37 6.52 1.27 0.63
C ALA A 37 6.52 2.39 1.67
N PHE A 38 6.19 3.61 1.27
CA PHE A 38 6.09 4.74 2.20
C PHE A 38 4.96 4.59 3.20
N LEU A 39 3.83 4.00 2.80
CA LEU A 39 2.73 3.72 3.74
C LEU A 39 3.15 2.69 4.79
N TYR A 40 3.92 1.67 4.43
CA TYR A 40 4.49 0.74 5.41
C TYR A 40 5.47 1.44 6.34
N LEU A 41 6.29 2.34 5.84
CA LEU A 41 7.19 3.15 6.66
C LEU A 41 6.41 4.05 7.62
N CYS A 42 5.30 4.64 7.17
CA CYS A 42 4.38 5.40 8.03
C CYS A 42 3.87 4.55 9.19
N MET A 43 3.42 3.34 8.87
CA MET A 43 2.96 2.41 9.90
C MET A 43 4.04 2.16 10.95
N ILE A 44 5.26 1.85 10.52
CA ILE A 44 6.39 1.57 11.40
C ILE A 44 6.71 2.81 12.25
N ALA A 45 6.85 3.97 11.64
CA ALA A 45 7.18 5.23 12.33
C ALA A 45 6.13 5.58 13.39
N ILE A 46 4.85 5.42 13.07
CA ILE A 46 3.75 5.68 14.00
C ILE A 46 3.79 4.68 15.16
N GLN A 47 4.00 3.40 14.89
CA GLN A 47 4.04 2.36 15.91
C GLN A 47 5.19 2.53 16.90
N ILE A 48 6.37 2.92 16.42
CA ILE A 48 7.53 3.15 17.29
C ILE A 48 7.58 4.56 17.90
N GLY A 49 6.66 5.45 17.49
CA GLY A 49 6.60 6.82 18.00
C GLY A 49 7.65 7.76 17.42
N TYR A 50 8.24 7.44 16.26
CA TYR A 50 9.24 8.28 15.63
C TYR A 50 8.59 9.32 14.74
N ARG A 51 8.69 10.60 15.13
CA ARG A 51 8.16 11.75 14.38
C ARG A 51 6.75 11.49 13.87
N LYS A 52 5.89 11.04 14.76
CA LYS A 52 4.52 10.58 14.43
C LYS A 52 3.75 11.56 13.57
N ASP A 53 3.80 12.86 13.94
CA ASP A 53 3.00 13.87 13.24
C ASP A 53 3.46 14.02 11.79
N LYS A 54 4.76 14.02 11.56
CA LYS A 54 5.30 14.14 10.21
C LYS A 54 4.95 12.91 9.38
N TRP A 55 5.14 11.71 9.92
CA TRP A 55 4.85 10.48 9.20
C TRP A 55 3.36 10.27 8.98
N ASP A 56 2.53 10.74 9.91
CA ASP A 56 1.08 10.74 9.71
C ASP A 56 0.67 11.66 8.55
N GLN A 57 1.29 12.83 8.42
CA GLN A 57 1.07 13.74 7.30
C GLN A 57 1.55 13.15 5.98
N ILE A 58 2.71 12.49 5.98
CA ILE A 58 3.23 11.81 4.79
C ILE A 58 2.23 10.76 4.31
N GLY A 59 1.76 9.93 5.22
CA GLY A 59 0.79 8.87 4.88
C GLY A 59 -0.52 9.43 4.35
N TYR A 60 -1.03 10.48 4.97
CA TYR A 60 -2.25 11.14 4.51
C TYR A 60 -2.11 11.68 3.08
N ARG A 61 -0.99 12.35 2.80
CA ARG A 61 -0.72 12.89 1.47
C ARG A 61 -0.59 11.79 0.42
N ILE A 62 0.09 10.70 0.76
CA ILE A 62 0.22 9.55 -0.16
C ILE A 62 -1.14 8.94 -0.44
N CYS A 63 -1.98 8.75 0.56
CA CYS A 63 -3.34 8.25 0.36
C CYS A 63 -4.19 9.18 -0.51
N TYR A 64 -4.01 10.49 -0.37
CA TYR A 64 -4.66 11.46 -1.24
C TYR A 64 -4.23 11.29 -2.70
N GLU A 65 -2.92 11.12 -2.95
CA GLU A 65 -2.42 10.88 -4.29
C GLU A 65 -2.93 9.54 -4.87
N ILE A 66 -2.99 8.50 -4.04
CA ILE A 66 -3.59 7.22 -4.45
C ILE A 66 -5.05 7.43 -4.86
N LYS A 67 -5.81 8.18 -4.08
CA LYS A 67 -7.22 8.46 -4.39
C LYS A 67 -7.37 9.17 -5.74
N GLN A 68 -6.51 10.15 -6.03
CA GLN A 68 -6.52 10.85 -7.32
C GLN A 68 -6.20 9.91 -8.48
N ASN A 69 -5.25 9.01 -8.29
CA ASN A 69 -4.83 8.05 -9.32
C ASN A 69 -5.88 6.97 -9.58
N ILE A 70 -6.70 6.63 -8.58
CA ILE A 70 -7.78 5.65 -8.74
C ILE A 70 -8.84 6.16 -9.72
N GLU A 71 -9.02 7.47 -9.84
CA GLU A 71 -9.90 8.04 -10.84
C GLU A 71 -9.41 7.77 -12.26
N ASN A 72 -8.11 7.54 -12.45
CA ASN A 72 -7.51 7.05 -13.68
C ASN A 72 -7.41 5.51 -13.66
N TYR A 73 -8.51 4.90 -13.61
CA TYR A 73 -8.84 3.55 -13.17
C TYR A 73 -8.17 2.40 -13.95
N HIS A 74 -7.61 2.65 -15.13
CA HIS A 74 -7.06 1.58 -15.97
C HIS A 74 -5.86 0.87 -15.37
N TYR A 75 -5.00 1.59 -14.65
CA TYR A 75 -3.80 1.01 -14.03
C TYR A 75 -4.16 -0.05 -12.99
N TYR A 76 -5.12 0.25 -12.13
CA TYR A 76 -5.51 -0.64 -11.04
C TYR A 76 -6.35 -1.83 -11.51
N LYS A 77 -7.14 -1.65 -12.57
CA LYS A 77 -7.94 -2.74 -13.15
C LYS A 77 -7.10 -3.84 -13.77
N GLN A 78 -5.96 -3.48 -14.34
CA GLN A 78 -5.11 -4.43 -15.07
C GLN A 78 -4.19 -5.22 -14.16
N ASN A 79 -3.97 -4.76 -12.92
CA ASN A 79 -3.00 -5.36 -12.01
C ASN A 79 -3.56 -5.43 -10.59
N ILE A 80 -4.17 -6.56 -10.23
CA ILE A 80 -4.84 -6.76 -8.94
C ILE A 80 -3.96 -7.54 -7.95
N GLY A 81 -2.71 -7.81 -8.29
CA GLY A 81 -1.82 -8.61 -7.46
C GLY A 81 -1.63 -8.09 -6.04
N MET A 82 -1.42 -9.02 -5.09
CA MET A 82 -1.20 -8.67 -3.68
C MET A 82 0.20 -8.13 -3.41
N LEU A 83 1.17 -8.41 -4.28
CA LEU A 83 2.56 -8.00 -4.10
C LEU A 83 2.94 -6.76 -4.89
N SER A 84 2.21 -6.42 -5.95
CA SER A 84 2.57 -5.27 -6.80
C SER A 84 1.38 -4.59 -7.44
N GLY A 85 0.16 -5.05 -7.20
CA GLY A 85 -1.04 -4.52 -7.84
C GLY A 85 -1.98 -3.83 -6.86
N PHE A 86 -3.25 -3.78 -7.23
CA PHE A 86 -4.27 -3.07 -6.45
C PHE A 86 -4.47 -3.67 -5.06
N GLY A 87 -4.36 -4.99 -4.93
CA GLY A 87 -4.42 -5.65 -3.61
C GLY A 87 -3.31 -5.18 -2.67
N TYR A 88 -2.11 -5.01 -3.20
CA TYR A 88 -0.98 -4.46 -2.45
C TYR A 88 -1.27 -3.03 -1.98
N THR A 89 -1.82 -2.19 -2.86
CA THR A 89 -2.20 -0.81 -2.53
C THR A 89 -3.26 -0.78 -1.43
N CYS A 90 -4.31 -1.59 -1.54
CA CYS A 90 -5.36 -1.68 -0.53
C CYS A 90 -4.81 -2.10 0.83
N PHE A 91 -3.91 -3.07 0.86
CA PHE A 91 -3.30 -3.54 2.10
C PHE A 91 -2.43 -2.46 2.74
N ALA A 92 -1.63 -1.76 1.94
CA ALA A 92 -0.79 -0.67 2.45
C ALA A 92 -1.62 0.46 3.07
N VAL A 93 -2.70 0.86 2.40
CA VAL A 93 -3.63 1.87 2.92
C VAL A 93 -4.27 1.38 4.23
N GLU A 94 -4.67 0.12 4.31
CA GLU A 94 -5.22 -0.43 5.55
C GLU A 94 -4.21 -0.39 6.70
N CYS A 95 -2.96 -0.75 6.45
CA CYS A 95 -1.90 -0.69 7.45
C CYS A 95 -1.72 0.72 8.00
N TYR A 96 -1.67 1.72 7.12
CA TYR A 96 -1.60 3.11 7.53
C TYR A 96 -2.85 3.54 8.30
N SER A 97 -4.04 3.20 7.78
CA SER A 97 -5.31 3.57 8.40
C SER A 97 -5.42 3.02 9.82
N LYS A 98 -5.07 1.77 10.02
CA LYS A 98 -5.11 1.15 11.37
C LYS A 98 -4.10 1.78 12.32
N SER A 99 -2.91 2.10 11.85
CA SER A 99 -1.86 2.69 12.68
C SER A 99 -2.13 4.14 13.03
N SER A 100 -2.66 4.92 12.09
CA SER A 100 -2.93 6.35 12.28
C SER A 100 -4.30 6.63 12.88
N GLY A 101 -5.25 5.71 12.77
CA GLY A 101 -6.65 5.94 13.12
C GLY A 101 -7.40 6.80 12.11
N ARG A 102 -6.80 7.09 10.95
CA ARG A 102 -7.37 7.94 9.90
C ARG A 102 -7.84 7.14 8.70
N LEU A 103 -8.72 7.72 7.92
CA LEU A 103 -9.11 7.22 6.59
C LEU A 103 -9.75 5.82 6.60
N LYS A 104 -10.48 5.50 7.66
CA LYS A 104 -11.20 4.22 7.76
C LYS A 104 -12.17 4.01 6.60
N ASN A 105 -12.91 5.05 6.24
CA ASN A 105 -13.88 4.97 5.14
C ASN A 105 -13.21 4.80 3.78
N PHE A 106 -12.09 5.48 3.57
CA PHE A 106 -11.31 5.31 2.34
C PHE A 106 -10.77 3.87 2.23
N SER A 107 -10.21 3.34 3.31
CA SER A 107 -9.73 1.95 3.34
C SER A 107 -10.85 0.95 3.02
N LYS A 108 -12.02 1.14 3.63
CA LYS A 108 -13.21 0.29 3.36
C LYS A 108 -13.67 0.40 1.91
N SER A 109 -13.65 1.59 1.35
CA SER A 109 -14.01 1.81 -0.05
C SER A 109 -13.07 1.10 -1.01
N LEU A 110 -11.77 1.10 -0.72
CA LEU A 110 -10.78 0.38 -1.51
C LEU A 110 -10.99 -1.12 -1.43
N HIS A 111 -11.27 -1.66 -0.24
CA HIS A 111 -11.57 -3.08 -0.07
C HIS A 111 -12.81 -3.50 -0.86
N LYS A 112 -13.82 -2.66 -0.86
CA LYS A 112 -15.05 -2.92 -1.63
C LYS A 112 -14.75 -2.97 -3.13
N LEU A 113 -13.97 -2.00 -3.64
CA LEU A 113 -13.56 -1.97 -5.03
C LEU A 113 -12.73 -3.20 -5.39
N LEU A 114 -11.80 -3.60 -4.53
CA LEU A 114 -10.98 -4.79 -4.75
C LEU A 114 -11.86 -6.04 -4.83
N LEU A 115 -12.81 -6.18 -3.92
CA LEU A 115 -13.73 -7.32 -3.91
C LEU A 115 -14.57 -7.36 -5.19
N GLU A 116 -15.09 -6.23 -5.63
CA GLU A 116 -15.86 -6.13 -6.86
C GLU A 116 -15.02 -6.55 -8.09
N GLU A 117 -13.76 -6.09 -8.17
CA GLU A 117 -12.86 -6.46 -9.26
C GLU A 117 -12.48 -7.93 -9.22
N LEU A 118 -12.25 -8.51 -8.04
CA LEU A 118 -11.97 -9.94 -7.90
C LEU A 118 -13.17 -10.78 -8.33
N LYS A 119 -14.39 -10.38 -7.98
CA LYS A 119 -15.61 -11.06 -8.43
C LYS A 119 -15.76 -10.99 -9.94
N ARG A 120 -15.52 -9.82 -10.53
CA ARG A 120 -15.57 -9.62 -11.98
C ARG A 120 -14.54 -10.50 -12.70
N MET A 121 -13.32 -10.58 -12.16
CA MET A 121 -12.27 -11.43 -12.72
C MET A 121 -12.62 -12.91 -12.61
N ALA A 122 -13.19 -13.35 -11.52
CA ALA A 122 -13.59 -14.74 -11.34
C ALA A 122 -14.63 -15.14 -12.40
N ILE A 123 -15.61 -14.29 -12.65
CA ILE A 123 -16.61 -14.51 -13.69
C ILE A 123 -15.96 -14.54 -15.07
N SER A 124 -15.11 -13.57 -15.38
CA SER A 124 -14.41 -13.47 -16.66
C SER A 124 -13.52 -14.69 -16.92
N GLN A 125 -12.77 -15.13 -15.93
CA GLN A 125 -11.94 -16.33 -16.04
C GLN A 125 -12.78 -17.60 -16.26
N GLN A 126 -13.90 -17.69 -15.57
CA GLN A 126 -14.80 -18.84 -15.73
C GLN A 126 -15.30 -18.94 -17.17
N TYR A 127 -15.76 -17.84 -17.75
CA TYR A 127 -16.19 -17.81 -19.14
C TYR A 127 -15.03 -18.03 -20.13
N GLY A 128 -13.90 -17.35 -19.89
CA GLY A 128 -12.70 -17.51 -20.72
C GLY A 128 -12.16 -18.93 -20.71
N TYR A 129 -12.15 -19.55 -19.55
CA TYR A 129 -11.71 -20.93 -19.38
C TYR A 129 -12.64 -21.91 -20.13
N SER A 130 -13.94 -21.71 -20.06
CA SER A 130 -14.91 -22.51 -20.81
C SER A 130 -14.71 -22.38 -22.32
N ASN A 131 -14.49 -21.17 -22.81
CA ASN A 131 -14.25 -20.92 -24.23
C ASN A 131 -12.96 -21.57 -24.71
N VAL A 132 -11.89 -21.47 -23.92
CA VAL A 132 -10.60 -22.11 -24.25
C VAL A 132 -10.76 -23.63 -24.31
N ARG A 133 -11.47 -24.22 -23.34
CA ARG A 133 -11.71 -25.67 -23.33
C ARG A 133 -12.51 -26.14 -24.53
N SER A 134 -13.52 -25.40 -24.92
CA SER A 134 -14.35 -25.78 -26.04
C SER A 134 -13.65 -25.61 -27.38
N GLY A 135 -12.65 -24.72 -27.47
CA GLY A 135 -11.94 -24.44 -28.72
C GLY A 135 -10.59 -25.10 -28.85
N ASP A 136 -9.78 -25.12 -27.80
CA ASP A 136 -8.34 -25.42 -27.87
C ASP A 136 -7.92 -26.62 -27.02
N PHE A 137 -8.77 -27.15 -26.24
CA PHE A 137 -8.54 -28.33 -25.42
C PHE A 137 -9.60 -29.37 -25.67
#